data_83fe1d71957130a287c4446760a0dc19
#
_entry.id   83fe1d71957130a287c4446760a0dc19
#
_cell.length_a   1.000
_cell.length_b   1.000
_cell.length_c   1.000
_cell.angle_alpha   90.00
_cell.angle_beta   90.00
_cell.angle_gamma   90.00
#
_symmetry.space_group_name_H-M   'P 1'
#
loop_
_entity.id
_entity.type
_entity.pdbx_description
1 polymer ?
#
loop_
_entity_poly.entity_id
_entity_poly.type
_entity_poly.pdbx_seq_one_letter_code
_entity_poly.pdbx_strand_id
1 'polypeptide(L)'
;MTEPQIIAHRGATYLAPENTLTAFQNAIVLGADGVEMDVQQTKDQGLIIHHDYLIDLGTEISAKIYDLTLGELEDIDLTKWNGVDFTTEKLPTLAEALAFCSGLEGCTVQLELKAPILPDPAFVPRVVEQIRASGLGERLLLVSFRHDLLQQAKELMPELRVGILTLGSLPSMMLPPPVLWKDLGLVNSMDGELDEENCPALKKQAGLVASTISDKLTLIAALYPQMSVRQIVGTLADQADPAAYVQSLSFPVDYVSCEYHTAFQNPELVNQLHAIGCKVAFWTVNTKNVVRSLLPLGPDCFVTDRPDSIRVWIAEAEAE
;
A
#
# COMPACT_ATOMS: atom_id res chain seq x y z
N MET A 1 14.41 -23.60 0.20
CA MET A 1 14.03 -22.18 0.28
C MET A 1 13.23 -22.02 1.56
N THR A 2 13.34 -20.90 2.27
CA THR A 2 12.45 -20.60 3.41
C THR A 2 11.07 -20.29 2.85
N GLU A 3 10.01 -20.79 3.50
CA GLU A 3 8.63 -20.46 3.12
C GLU A 3 8.40 -18.94 3.23
N PRO A 4 7.78 -18.29 2.23
CA PRO A 4 7.52 -16.86 2.29
C PRO A 4 6.51 -16.52 3.41
N GLN A 5 6.71 -15.36 4.06
CA GLN A 5 5.74 -14.84 5.01
C GLN A 5 4.42 -14.49 4.30
N ILE A 6 3.32 -14.73 4.98
CA ILE A 6 1.98 -14.39 4.50
C ILE A 6 1.46 -13.17 5.27
N ILE A 7 1.33 -12.07 4.57
CA ILE A 7 0.79 -10.82 5.12
C ILE A 7 -0.60 -10.58 4.53
N ALA A 8 -1.60 -10.48 5.38
CA ALA A 8 -2.96 -10.22 4.96
C ALA A 8 -3.14 -8.74 4.63
N HIS A 9 -3.40 -8.43 3.35
CA HIS A 9 -3.62 -7.10 2.81
C HIS A 9 -4.89 -6.50 3.42
N ARG A 10 -4.74 -5.47 4.26
CA ARG A 10 -5.82 -4.83 5.03
C ARG A 10 -6.61 -5.80 5.92
N GLY A 11 -5.99 -6.95 6.28
CA GLY A 11 -6.64 -8.02 7.03
C GLY A 11 -7.38 -9.05 6.16
N ALA A 12 -8.32 -9.80 6.76
CA ALA A 12 -9.14 -10.79 6.05
C ALA A 12 -10.39 -10.12 5.45
N THR A 13 -10.22 -9.42 4.35
CA THR A 13 -11.21 -8.49 3.75
C THR A 13 -12.47 -9.14 3.22
N TYR A 14 -12.50 -10.45 3.06
CA TYR A 14 -13.72 -11.18 2.66
C TYR A 14 -14.57 -11.63 3.88
N LEU A 15 -14.06 -11.50 5.10
CA LEU A 15 -14.77 -11.85 6.35
C LEU A 15 -15.16 -10.63 7.18
N ALA A 16 -14.51 -9.50 6.97
CA ALA A 16 -14.76 -8.26 7.71
C ALA A 16 -14.37 -7.04 6.85
N PRO A 17 -14.87 -5.84 7.15
CA PRO A 17 -14.42 -4.63 6.47
C PRO A 17 -12.89 -4.48 6.56
N GLU A 18 -12.28 -4.08 5.45
CA GLU A 18 -10.84 -3.85 5.40
C GLU A 18 -10.37 -2.84 6.44
N ASN A 19 -9.13 -2.98 6.89
CA ASN A 19 -8.53 -2.05 7.83
C ASN A 19 -9.28 -1.95 9.18
N THR A 20 -9.96 -3.01 9.62
CA THR A 20 -10.60 -3.12 10.93
C THR A 20 -9.90 -4.12 11.86
N LEU A 21 -10.07 -3.97 13.17
CA LEU A 21 -9.48 -4.89 14.14
C LEU A 21 -10.01 -6.32 13.97
N THR A 22 -11.28 -6.48 13.59
CA THR A 22 -11.87 -7.79 13.27
C THR A 22 -11.24 -8.40 12.02
N ALA A 23 -10.96 -7.61 10.98
CA ALA A 23 -10.26 -8.11 9.79
C ALA A 23 -8.84 -8.59 10.15
N PHE A 24 -8.13 -7.87 11.01
CA PHE A 24 -6.80 -8.26 11.49
C PHE A 24 -6.84 -9.54 12.34
N GLN A 25 -7.79 -9.63 13.27
CA GLN A 25 -7.97 -10.85 14.07
C GLN A 25 -8.24 -12.08 13.18
N ASN A 26 -9.19 -11.93 12.24
CA ASN A 26 -9.55 -13.01 11.32
C ASN A 26 -8.37 -13.45 10.46
N ALA A 27 -7.53 -12.53 10.00
CA ALA A 27 -6.34 -12.85 9.22
C ALA A 27 -5.38 -13.78 9.99
N ILE A 28 -5.11 -13.48 11.26
CA ILE A 28 -4.24 -14.31 12.09
C ILE A 28 -4.87 -15.67 12.38
N VAL A 29 -6.19 -15.73 12.66
CA VAL A 29 -6.93 -17.00 12.84
C VAL A 29 -6.86 -17.87 11.58
N LEU A 30 -6.81 -17.26 10.40
CA LEU A 30 -6.69 -17.96 9.11
C LEU A 30 -5.25 -18.35 8.76
N GLY A 31 -4.28 -18.04 9.63
CA GLY A 31 -2.90 -18.47 9.48
C GLY A 31 -1.98 -17.48 8.75
N ALA A 32 -2.38 -16.21 8.64
CA ALA A 32 -1.44 -15.16 8.23
C ALA A 32 -0.35 -14.96 9.29
N ASP A 33 0.87 -14.65 8.88
CA ASP A 33 1.99 -14.30 9.76
C ASP A 33 1.91 -12.85 10.23
N GLY A 34 1.06 -12.05 9.58
CA GLY A 34 0.86 -10.65 9.92
C GLY A 34 -0.21 -10.01 9.07
N VAL A 35 -0.36 -8.72 9.27
CA VAL A 35 -1.33 -7.86 8.58
C VAL A 35 -0.64 -6.66 7.95
N GLU A 36 -1.17 -6.23 6.84
CA GLU A 36 -0.88 -4.95 6.26
C GLU A 36 -2.03 -3.99 6.57
N MET A 37 -1.73 -2.71 6.79
CA MET A 37 -2.68 -1.67 7.11
C MET A 37 -2.20 -0.31 6.61
N ASP A 38 -3.16 0.60 6.33
CA ASP A 38 -2.92 1.89 5.73
C ASP A 38 -3.18 3.03 6.72
N VAL A 39 -2.18 3.87 7.02
CA VAL A 39 -2.38 5.05 7.86
C VAL A 39 -2.55 6.31 7.04
N GLN A 40 -3.60 7.06 7.37
CA GLN A 40 -3.89 8.37 6.82
C GLN A 40 -4.04 9.43 7.92
N GLN A 41 -3.97 10.70 7.50
CA GLN A 41 -4.17 11.85 8.37
C GLN A 41 -5.57 12.43 8.18
N THR A 42 -6.24 12.74 9.29
CA THR A 42 -7.51 13.47 9.34
C THR A 42 -7.29 14.99 9.32
N LYS A 43 -8.39 15.76 9.17
CA LYS A 43 -8.39 17.23 9.18
C LYS A 43 -7.76 17.85 10.44
N ASP A 44 -8.00 17.24 11.58
CA ASP A 44 -7.46 17.64 12.88
C ASP A 44 -6.15 16.95 13.24
N GLN A 45 -5.46 16.40 12.21
CA GLN A 45 -4.16 15.75 12.32
C GLN A 45 -4.17 14.43 13.13
N GLY A 46 -5.33 13.84 13.37
CA GLY A 46 -5.46 12.48 13.88
C GLY A 46 -4.88 11.46 12.88
N LEU A 47 -4.55 10.27 13.35
CA LEU A 47 -4.05 9.16 12.53
C LEU A 47 -5.07 8.03 12.53
N ILE A 48 -5.65 7.75 11.36
CA ILE A 48 -6.70 6.77 11.15
C ILE A 48 -6.23 5.65 10.21
N ILE A 49 -6.72 4.43 10.41
CA ILE A 49 -6.42 3.31 9.53
C ILE A 49 -7.52 3.20 8.48
N HIS A 50 -7.18 3.56 7.23
CA HIS A 50 -8.06 3.49 6.07
C HIS A 50 -7.27 3.62 4.77
N HIS A 51 -7.66 2.89 3.72
CA HIS A 51 -6.92 2.89 2.45
C HIS A 51 -7.26 4.08 1.56
N ASP A 52 -8.55 4.29 1.24
CA ASP A 52 -8.97 5.31 0.28
C ASP A 52 -8.99 6.70 0.89
N TYR A 53 -8.66 7.73 0.10
CA TYR A 53 -8.84 9.12 0.54
C TYR A 53 -10.31 9.56 0.61
N LEU A 54 -11.21 8.74 0.05
CA LEU A 54 -12.65 8.92 0.13
C LEU A 54 -13.24 7.82 1.01
N ILE A 55 -14.18 8.19 1.86
CA ILE A 55 -14.96 7.25 2.66
C ILE A 55 -16.44 7.36 2.31
N ASP A 56 -17.10 6.22 2.16
CA ASP A 56 -18.56 6.15 2.03
C ASP A 56 -19.19 6.31 3.41
N LEU A 57 -20.07 7.30 3.54
CA LEU A 57 -20.76 7.61 4.79
C LEU A 57 -22.05 6.78 4.99
N GLY A 58 -22.25 5.70 4.21
CA GLY A 58 -23.48 4.89 4.24
C GLY A 58 -24.69 5.59 3.61
N THR A 59 -24.45 6.69 2.91
CA THR A 59 -25.42 7.45 2.11
C THR A 59 -24.87 7.52 0.68
N GLU A 60 -25.58 8.15 -0.25
CA GLU A 60 -25.01 8.40 -1.60
C GLU A 60 -23.87 9.45 -1.60
N ILE A 61 -23.38 9.83 -0.43
CA ILE A 61 -22.36 10.85 -0.22
C ILE A 61 -21.07 10.20 0.24
N SER A 62 -20.00 10.43 -0.51
CA SER A 62 -18.62 10.14 -0.07
C SER A 62 -18.00 11.40 0.49
N ALA A 63 -17.25 11.28 1.57
CA ALA A 63 -16.46 12.37 2.14
C ALA A 63 -14.95 12.07 2.01
N LYS A 64 -14.15 13.12 2.04
CA LYS A 64 -12.68 13.00 2.01
C LYS A 64 -12.17 12.85 3.44
N ILE A 65 -11.34 11.86 3.71
CA ILE A 65 -10.77 11.61 5.05
C ILE A 65 -10.10 12.88 5.62
N TYR A 66 -9.35 13.59 4.80
CA TYR A 66 -8.62 14.79 5.22
C TYR A 66 -9.49 16.05 5.42
N ASP A 67 -10.78 15.97 5.09
CA ASP A 67 -11.79 17.03 5.37
C ASP A 67 -12.58 16.75 6.66
N LEU A 68 -12.43 15.55 7.25
CA LEU A 68 -13.11 15.10 8.46
C LEU A 68 -12.14 15.07 9.66
N THR A 69 -12.66 15.39 10.83
CA THR A 69 -11.96 15.18 12.10
C THR A 69 -12.02 13.73 12.53
N LEU A 70 -11.13 13.32 13.42
CA LEU A 70 -11.15 11.97 13.99
C LEU A 70 -12.49 11.65 14.65
N GLY A 71 -13.06 12.61 15.41
CA GLY A 71 -14.37 12.44 16.05
C GLY A 71 -15.52 12.24 15.06
N GLU A 72 -15.49 12.92 13.90
CA GLU A 72 -16.49 12.71 12.84
C GLU A 72 -16.36 11.32 12.19
N LEU A 73 -15.14 10.76 12.13
CA LEU A 73 -14.89 9.43 11.60
C LEU A 73 -15.30 8.31 12.58
N GLU A 74 -15.22 8.54 13.89
CA GLU A 74 -15.65 7.58 14.91
C GLU A 74 -17.16 7.28 14.86
N ASP A 75 -17.95 8.22 14.34
CA ASP A 75 -19.41 8.09 14.19
C ASP A 75 -19.81 7.36 12.89
N ILE A 76 -18.86 7.02 12.02
CA ILE A 76 -19.14 6.31 10.76
C ILE A 76 -19.44 4.84 11.05
N ASP A 77 -20.61 4.42 10.60
CA ASP A 77 -21.11 3.07 10.74
C ASP A 77 -20.60 2.17 9.58
N LEU A 78 -19.63 1.31 9.87
CA LEU A 78 -19.12 0.31 8.94
C LEU A 78 -19.94 -0.99 8.95
N THR A 79 -21.07 -1.03 9.67
CA THR A 79 -21.85 -2.27 9.89
C THR A 79 -22.44 -2.86 8.61
N LYS A 80 -22.56 -2.10 7.53
CA LYS A 80 -23.11 -2.55 6.24
C LYS A 80 -22.06 -2.68 5.16
N TRP A 81 -21.10 -3.53 5.40
CA TRP A 81 -20.10 -3.83 4.37
C TRP A 81 -20.53 -5.04 3.53
N ASN A 82 -20.57 -4.89 2.20
CA ASN A 82 -20.98 -5.95 1.27
C ASN A 82 -22.33 -6.61 1.59
N GLY A 83 -23.27 -5.90 2.21
CA GLY A 83 -24.58 -6.42 2.55
C GLY A 83 -24.60 -7.37 3.75
N VAL A 84 -23.51 -7.49 4.48
CA VAL A 84 -23.41 -8.25 5.73
C VAL A 84 -23.43 -7.28 6.92
N ASP A 85 -24.26 -7.56 7.93
CA ASP A 85 -24.28 -6.77 9.15
C ASP A 85 -23.06 -7.12 10.03
N PHE A 86 -22.08 -6.22 10.07
CA PHE A 86 -21.01 -6.22 11.06
C PHE A 86 -21.43 -5.29 12.21
N THR A 87 -22.03 -5.84 13.24
CA THR A 87 -22.43 -5.04 14.41
C THR A 87 -21.20 -4.48 15.11
N THR A 88 -21.05 -3.15 15.12
CA THR A 88 -20.07 -2.36 15.90
C THR A 88 -18.65 -2.22 15.34
N GLU A 89 -18.40 -2.50 14.07
CA GLU A 89 -17.09 -2.20 13.47
C GLU A 89 -16.90 -0.69 13.29
N LYS A 90 -15.71 -0.22 13.68
CA LYS A 90 -15.28 1.16 13.55
C LYS A 90 -13.94 1.22 12.81
N LEU A 91 -13.65 2.37 12.22
CA LEU A 91 -12.31 2.67 11.75
C LEU A 91 -11.38 2.80 12.97
N PRO A 92 -10.34 1.98 13.10
CA PRO A 92 -9.41 2.13 14.22
C PRO A 92 -8.47 3.30 13.98
N THR A 93 -8.10 3.98 15.04
CA THR A 93 -6.93 4.86 15.03
C THR A 93 -5.65 4.05 14.86
N LEU A 94 -4.56 4.69 14.44
CA LEU A 94 -3.26 4.04 14.40
C LEU A 94 -2.85 3.47 15.76
N ALA A 95 -3.10 4.22 16.83
CA ALA A 95 -2.77 3.77 18.19
C ALA A 95 -3.52 2.50 18.58
N GLU A 96 -4.82 2.41 18.29
CA GLU A 96 -5.65 1.23 18.57
C GLU A 96 -5.20 0.02 17.74
N ALA A 97 -4.94 0.21 16.45
CA ALA A 97 -4.48 -0.86 15.56
C ALA A 97 -3.11 -1.42 15.98
N LEU A 98 -2.15 -0.54 16.28
CA LEU A 98 -0.82 -0.97 16.73
C LEU A 98 -0.87 -1.66 18.09
N ALA A 99 -1.67 -1.14 19.04
CA ALA A 99 -1.85 -1.77 20.35
C ALA A 99 -2.50 -3.16 20.22
N PHE A 100 -3.51 -3.28 19.36
CA PHE A 100 -4.16 -4.56 19.06
C PHE A 100 -3.17 -5.58 18.51
N CYS A 101 -2.42 -5.22 17.45
CA CYS A 101 -1.44 -6.11 16.84
C CYS A 101 -0.25 -6.43 17.77
N SER A 102 0.13 -5.50 18.65
CA SER A 102 1.15 -5.74 19.67
C SER A 102 0.75 -6.87 20.63
N GLY A 103 -0.55 -6.97 20.95
CA GLY A 103 -1.12 -8.03 21.78
C GLY A 103 -1.25 -9.40 21.09
N LEU A 104 -1.13 -9.48 19.78
CA LEU A 104 -1.17 -10.74 19.03
C LEU A 104 0.23 -11.37 18.97
N GLU A 105 0.38 -12.59 19.48
CA GLU A 105 1.66 -13.29 19.50
C GLU A 105 2.18 -13.55 18.08
N GLY A 106 3.43 -13.16 17.82
CA GLY A 106 4.08 -13.38 16.53
C GLY A 106 3.58 -12.54 15.35
N CYS A 107 2.50 -11.77 15.54
CA CYS A 107 1.94 -10.95 14.46
C CYS A 107 2.94 -9.89 13.99
N THR A 108 3.25 -9.90 12.69
CA THR A 108 4.00 -8.83 12.02
C THR A 108 3.04 -7.80 11.45
N VAL A 109 3.50 -6.56 11.34
CA VAL A 109 2.71 -5.44 10.80
C VAL A 109 3.48 -4.79 9.65
N GLN A 110 2.87 -4.75 8.48
CA GLN A 110 3.26 -3.82 7.42
C GLN A 110 2.36 -2.59 7.51
N LEU A 111 2.93 -1.44 7.85
CA LEU A 111 2.21 -0.18 7.96
C LEU A 111 2.51 0.68 6.74
N GLU A 112 1.52 0.89 5.86
CA GLU A 112 1.67 1.79 4.74
C GLU A 112 1.42 3.24 5.17
N LEU A 113 2.42 4.11 4.94
CA LEU A 113 2.25 5.56 5.00
C LEU A 113 1.56 6.04 3.72
N LYS A 114 0.28 6.37 3.80
CA LYS A 114 -0.39 7.14 2.76
C LYS A 114 0.09 8.59 2.84
N ALA A 115 0.54 9.13 1.72
CA ALA A 115 0.99 10.52 1.72
C ALA A 115 -0.16 11.46 2.05
N PRO A 116 0.02 12.43 2.98
CA PRO A 116 -1.04 13.38 3.30
C PRO A 116 -1.35 14.25 2.07
N ILE A 117 -2.64 14.42 1.78
CA ILE A 117 -3.09 15.30 0.67
C ILE A 117 -2.75 16.76 0.97
N LEU A 118 -2.86 17.16 2.23
CA LEU A 118 -2.42 18.48 2.68
C LEU A 118 -1.01 18.38 3.28
N PRO A 119 -0.07 19.26 2.90
CA PRO A 119 1.28 19.24 3.44
C PRO A 119 1.28 19.33 4.96
N ASP A 120 1.89 18.36 5.62
CA ASP A 120 2.07 18.38 7.08
C ASP A 120 3.44 17.81 7.46
N PRO A 121 4.40 18.66 7.81
CA PRO A 121 5.73 18.22 8.22
C PRO A 121 5.74 17.41 9.53
N ALA A 122 4.66 17.45 10.31
CA ALA A 122 4.53 16.71 11.56
C ALA A 122 3.88 15.33 11.37
N PHE A 123 3.42 14.97 10.18
CA PHE A 123 2.78 13.67 9.91
C PHE A 123 3.70 12.49 10.23
N VAL A 124 4.87 12.43 9.59
CA VAL A 124 5.85 11.35 9.85
C VAL A 124 6.32 11.31 11.30
N PRO A 125 6.69 12.45 11.95
CA PRO A 125 7.00 12.46 13.37
C PRO A 125 5.91 11.85 14.27
N ARG A 126 4.63 12.16 14.03
CA ARG A 126 3.51 11.58 14.81
C ARG A 126 3.37 10.08 14.60
N VAL A 127 3.51 9.61 13.37
CA VAL A 127 3.47 8.16 13.08
C VAL A 127 4.63 7.44 13.77
N VAL A 128 5.86 7.95 13.64
CA VAL A 128 7.06 7.36 14.27
C VAL A 128 6.93 7.33 15.80
N GLU A 129 6.35 8.34 16.41
CA GLU A 129 6.10 8.37 17.86
C GLU A 129 5.16 7.22 18.27
N GLN A 130 4.06 7.00 17.54
CA GLN A 130 3.13 5.91 17.84
C GLN A 130 3.75 4.52 17.56
N ILE A 131 4.55 4.38 16.49
CA ILE A 131 5.31 3.16 16.24
C ILE A 131 6.24 2.83 17.44
N ARG A 132 6.98 3.82 17.92
CA ARG A 132 7.88 3.66 19.07
C ARG A 132 7.12 3.27 20.34
N ALA A 133 5.96 3.89 20.58
CA ALA A 133 5.11 3.59 21.73
C ALA A 133 4.46 2.21 21.68
N SER A 134 4.26 1.63 20.47
CA SER A 134 3.60 0.31 20.30
C SER A 134 4.41 -0.87 20.83
N GLY A 135 5.72 -0.74 20.93
CA GLY A 135 6.63 -1.83 21.33
C GLY A 135 6.72 -2.99 20.31
N LEU A 136 6.21 -2.83 19.09
CA LEU A 136 6.28 -3.87 18.04
C LEU A 136 7.74 -4.15 17.61
N GLY A 137 8.63 -3.15 17.66
CA GLY A 137 10.05 -3.31 17.30
C GLY A 137 10.24 -3.90 15.91
N GLU A 138 11.01 -4.99 15.80
CA GLU A 138 11.29 -5.66 14.52
C GLU A 138 10.07 -6.32 13.86
N ARG A 139 8.95 -6.46 14.58
CA ARG A 139 7.70 -6.96 14.01
C ARG A 139 6.98 -5.94 13.12
N LEU A 140 7.42 -4.66 13.10
CA LEU A 140 6.85 -3.63 12.26
C LEU A 140 7.79 -3.31 11.09
N LEU A 141 7.22 -3.27 9.89
CA LEU A 141 7.83 -2.78 8.66
C LEU A 141 7.01 -1.58 8.18
N LEU A 142 7.63 -0.40 8.12
CA LEU A 142 7.01 0.79 7.56
C LEU A 142 7.19 0.80 6.05
N VAL A 143 6.10 0.90 5.29
CA VAL A 143 6.16 0.91 3.83
C VAL A 143 5.49 2.16 3.25
N SER A 144 5.88 2.58 2.06
CA SER A 144 5.24 3.70 1.35
C SER A 144 5.62 3.70 -0.13
N PHE A 145 4.75 4.28 -0.97
CA PHE A 145 5.10 4.73 -2.33
C PHE A 145 5.86 6.06 -2.32
N ARG A 146 5.74 6.85 -1.24
CA ARG A 146 6.44 8.10 -1.03
C ARG A 146 7.72 7.84 -0.21
N HIS A 147 8.81 7.56 -0.92
CA HIS A 147 10.09 7.15 -0.32
C HIS A 147 10.77 8.27 0.45
N ASP A 148 10.43 9.53 0.16
CA ASP A 148 10.85 10.70 0.95
C ASP A 148 10.28 10.66 2.38
N LEU A 149 9.06 10.12 2.59
CA LEU A 149 8.49 9.92 3.93
C LEU A 149 9.22 8.81 4.69
N LEU A 150 9.65 7.75 4.00
CA LEU A 150 10.47 6.69 4.60
C LEU A 150 11.85 7.21 5.02
N GLN A 151 12.47 8.06 4.20
CA GLN A 151 13.72 8.72 4.57
C GLN A 151 13.56 9.53 5.86
N GLN A 152 12.51 10.36 5.96
CA GLN A 152 12.22 11.11 7.17
C GLN A 152 12.02 10.19 8.37
N ALA A 153 11.30 9.08 8.21
CA ALA A 153 11.11 8.12 9.29
C ALA A 153 12.42 7.49 9.76
N LYS A 154 13.33 7.14 8.83
CA LYS A 154 14.67 6.63 9.15
C LYS A 154 15.56 7.66 9.85
N GLU A 155 15.44 8.93 9.50
CA GLU A 155 16.15 10.01 10.20
C GLU A 155 15.68 10.16 11.66
N LEU A 156 14.39 9.93 11.93
CA LEU A 156 13.80 10.00 13.28
C LEU A 156 14.01 8.72 14.10
N MET A 157 14.07 7.56 13.44
CA MET A 157 14.19 6.24 14.06
C MET A 157 15.07 5.33 13.17
N PRO A 158 16.42 5.42 13.28
CA PRO A 158 17.36 4.72 12.40
C PRO A 158 17.20 3.19 12.40
N GLU A 159 16.77 2.60 13.52
CA GLU A 159 16.50 1.17 13.68
C GLU A 159 15.19 0.71 13.04
N LEU A 160 14.29 1.63 12.67
CA LEU A 160 13.01 1.28 12.06
C LEU A 160 13.21 0.55 10.73
N ARG A 161 12.62 -0.61 10.59
CA ARG A 161 12.62 -1.35 9.32
C ARG A 161 11.72 -0.64 8.32
N VAL A 162 12.22 -0.44 7.11
CA VAL A 162 11.48 0.23 6.04
C VAL A 162 11.49 -0.59 4.75
N GLY A 163 10.38 -0.49 4.03
CA GLY A 163 10.23 -1.10 2.72
C GLY A 163 9.68 -0.11 1.70
N ILE A 164 10.25 -0.08 0.51
CA ILE A 164 9.68 0.71 -0.58
C ILE A 164 8.56 -0.06 -1.28
N LEU A 165 7.43 0.61 -1.49
CA LEU A 165 6.39 0.13 -2.40
C LEU A 165 6.69 0.64 -3.81
N THR A 166 6.56 -0.23 -4.81
CA THR A 166 6.81 0.15 -6.20
C THR A 166 5.86 -0.56 -7.16
N LEU A 167 5.38 0.19 -8.14
CA LEU A 167 4.64 -0.34 -9.28
C LEU A 167 5.57 -1.03 -10.29
N GLY A 168 6.89 -0.84 -10.15
CA GLY A 168 7.88 -1.40 -11.04
C GLY A 168 7.59 -1.09 -12.51
N SER A 169 7.52 -2.12 -13.34
CA SER A 169 7.23 -1.99 -14.78
C SER A 169 5.74 -1.84 -15.13
N LEU A 170 4.82 -2.01 -14.16
CA LEU A 170 3.38 -1.99 -14.41
C LEU A 170 2.88 -0.73 -15.14
N PRO A 171 3.31 0.51 -14.78
CA PRO A 171 2.87 1.69 -15.50
C PRO A 171 3.20 1.68 -16.98
N SER A 172 4.37 1.15 -17.36
CA SER A 172 4.78 1.07 -18.76
C SER A 172 3.97 0.07 -19.59
N MET A 173 3.33 -0.92 -18.92
CA MET A 173 2.45 -1.89 -19.56
C MET A 173 1.02 -1.36 -19.75
N MET A 174 0.62 -0.41 -18.96
CA MET A 174 -0.78 -0.02 -18.80
C MET A 174 -1.10 1.38 -19.32
N LEU A 175 -0.10 2.24 -19.45
CA LEU A 175 -0.24 3.62 -19.89
C LEU A 175 0.58 3.87 -21.16
N PRO A 176 0.15 4.82 -22.02
CA PRO A 176 0.99 5.28 -23.10
C PRO A 176 2.33 5.81 -22.58
N PRO A 177 3.40 5.79 -23.38
CA PRO A 177 4.65 6.42 -22.98
C PRO A 177 4.44 7.84 -22.47
N PRO A 178 5.03 8.22 -21.31
CA PRO A 178 4.75 9.51 -20.67
C PRO A 178 5.06 10.73 -21.56
N VAL A 179 6.01 10.60 -22.48
CA VAL A 179 6.34 11.64 -23.48
C VAL A 179 5.13 12.03 -24.33
N LEU A 180 4.16 11.13 -24.49
CA LEU A 180 2.95 11.36 -25.27
C LEU A 180 1.76 11.89 -24.45
N TRP A 181 1.85 11.95 -23.13
CA TRP A 181 0.69 12.27 -22.29
C TRP A 181 0.10 13.64 -22.59
N LYS A 182 0.96 14.64 -22.84
CA LYS A 182 0.51 15.98 -23.25
C LYS A 182 -0.10 15.98 -24.65
N ASP A 183 0.54 15.32 -25.59
CA ASP A 183 0.08 15.28 -26.99
C ASP A 183 -1.23 14.49 -27.14
N LEU A 184 -1.44 13.49 -26.29
CA LEU A 184 -2.70 12.71 -26.20
C LEU A 184 -3.79 13.43 -25.38
N GLY A 185 -3.50 14.62 -24.84
CA GLY A 185 -4.46 15.36 -24.02
C GLY A 185 -4.79 14.71 -22.68
N LEU A 186 -3.93 13.81 -22.19
CA LEU A 186 -4.10 13.19 -20.86
C LEU A 186 -3.78 14.18 -19.74
N VAL A 187 -2.81 15.05 -19.97
CA VAL A 187 -2.44 16.14 -19.06
C VAL A 187 -2.26 17.45 -19.82
N ASN A 188 -2.59 18.57 -19.18
CA ASN A 188 -2.41 19.91 -19.75
C ASN A 188 -0.94 20.38 -19.65
N SER A 189 -0.27 20.02 -18.54
CA SER A 189 1.11 20.40 -18.23
C SER A 189 1.86 19.28 -17.54
N MET A 190 3.13 19.08 -17.91
CA MET A 190 4.03 18.17 -17.20
C MET A 190 4.53 18.75 -15.87
N ASP A 191 4.47 20.06 -15.69
CA ASP A 191 4.95 20.74 -14.49
C ASP A 191 3.81 21.02 -13.48
N GLY A 192 2.55 20.77 -13.85
CA GLY A 192 1.40 20.77 -12.95
C GLY A 192 1.26 19.46 -12.18
N GLU A 193 0.52 19.47 -11.09
CA GLU A 193 0.16 18.26 -10.33
C GLU A 193 -0.72 17.32 -11.17
N LEU A 194 -0.77 16.05 -10.81
CA LEU A 194 -1.67 15.08 -11.43
C LEU A 194 -3.03 15.12 -10.71
N ASP A 195 -3.79 16.17 -10.98
CA ASP A 195 -5.11 16.45 -10.41
C ASP A 195 -6.16 16.66 -11.49
N GLU A 196 -7.42 16.90 -11.09
CA GLU A 196 -8.53 17.11 -12.03
C GLU A 196 -8.40 18.38 -12.88
N GLU A 197 -7.63 19.38 -12.44
CA GLU A 197 -7.40 20.61 -13.18
C GLU A 197 -6.40 20.39 -14.33
N ASN A 198 -5.30 19.71 -14.01
CA ASN A 198 -4.22 19.45 -14.96
C ASN A 198 -4.44 18.17 -15.78
N CYS A 199 -5.20 17.19 -15.28
CA CYS A 199 -5.49 15.93 -15.94
C CYS A 199 -7.00 15.76 -16.19
N PRO A 200 -7.54 16.17 -17.35
CA PRO A 200 -8.95 16.03 -17.67
C PRO A 200 -9.47 14.58 -17.60
N ALA A 201 -8.58 13.60 -17.76
CA ALA A 201 -8.94 12.18 -17.66
C ALA A 201 -9.33 11.76 -16.23
N LEU A 202 -8.98 12.53 -15.19
CA LEU A 202 -9.41 12.29 -13.81
C LEU A 202 -10.84 12.75 -13.55
N LYS A 203 -11.37 13.66 -14.37
CA LYS A 203 -12.78 14.06 -14.29
C LYS A 203 -13.66 12.90 -14.72
N LYS A 204 -14.25 12.20 -13.76
CA LYS A 204 -15.17 11.11 -14.04
C LYS A 204 -16.30 11.56 -14.95
N GLN A 205 -16.38 10.98 -16.15
CA GLN A 205 -17.59 10.68 -16.93
C GLN A 205 -17.29 10.38 -18.40
N ALA A 206 -16.28 9.61 -18.69
CA ALA A 206 -16.05 9.13 -20.05
C ALA A 206 -16.26 7.62 -20.10
N GLY A 207 -16.86 7.14 -21.20
CA GLY A 207 -17.31 5.75 -21.38
C GLY A 207 -16.21 4.69 -21.28
N LEU A 208 -16.59 3.43 -21.38
CA LEU A 208 -15.86 2.21 -20.99
C LEU A 208 -14.37 2.09 -21.41
N VAL A 209 -13.94 2.76 -22.47
CA VAL A 209 -12.54 2.72 -22.93
C VAL A 209 -11.67 3.80 -22.28
N ALA A 210 -12.27 4.93 -21.94
CA ALA A 210 -11.59 5.99 -21.20
C ALA A 210 -11.45 5.64 -19.70
N SER A 211 -12.33 4.80 -19.15
CA SER A 211 -12.27 4.36 -17.76
C SER A 211 -10.94 3.68 -17.42
N THR A 212 -10.36 2.89 -18.30
CA THR A 212 -9.12 2.15 -18.00
C THR A 212 -7.90 3.05 -17.81
N ILE A 213 -7.72 4.07 -18.64
CA ILE A 213 -6.63 5.04 -18.48
C ILE A 213 -6.92 5.98 -17.29
N SER A 214 -8.17 6.43 -17.17
CA SER A 214 -8.59 7.27 -16.06
C SER A 214 -8.39 6.60 -14.71
N ASP A 215 -8.80 5.33 -14.55
CA ASP A 215 -8.65 4.60 -13.29
C ASP A 215 -7.17 4.46 -12.89
N LYS A 216 -6.29 4.24 -13.84
CA LYS A 216 -4.84 4.12 -13.60
C LYS A 216 -4.18 5.44 -13.26
N LEU A 217 -4.56 6.51 -13.95
CA LEU A 217 -4.09 7.85 -13.61
C LEU A 217 -4.62 8.28 -12.23
N THR A 218 -5.86 7.90 -11.88
CA THR A 218 -6.43 8.13 -10.55
C THR A 218 -5.63 7.41 -9.47
N LEU A 219 -5.28 6.13 -9.70
CA LEU A 219 -4.40 5.39 -8.79
C LEU A 219 -3.05 6.10 -8.62
N ILE A 220 -2.39 6.45 -9.72
CA ILE A 220 -1.09 7.13 -9.66
C ILE A 220 -1.20 8.48 -8.94
N ALA A 221 -2.24 9.26 -9.21
CA ALA A 221 -2.48 10.53 -8.52
C ALA A 221 -2.64 10.35 -7.01
N ALA A 222 -3.35 9.30 -6.59
CA ALA A 222 -3.52 8.97 -5.18
C ALA A 222 -2.21 8.52 -4.50
N LEU A 223 -1.33 7.83 -5.22
CA LEU A 223 -0.03 7.39 -4.68
C LEU A 223 0.98 8.54 -4.54
N TYR A 224 0.87 9.55 -5.39
CA TYR A 224 1.84 10.65 -5.48
C TYR A 224 1.19 12.04 -5.37
N PRO A 225 0.40 12.31 -4.32
CA PRO A 225 -0.20 13.64 -4.15
C PRO A 225 0.88 14.71 -4.02
N GLN A 226 0.58 15.94 -4.46
CA GLN A 226 1.47 17.11 -4.42
C GLN A 226 2.73 17.01 -5.31
N MET A 227 2.83 15.96 -6.12
CA MET A 227 3.92 15.83 -7.10
C MET A 227 3.46 16.30 -8.48
N SER A 228 4.34 17.01 -9.20
CA SER A 228 4.09 17.32 -10.62
C SER A 228 4.12 16.03 -11.45
N VAL A 229 3.42 16.05 -12.59
CA VAL A 229 3.43 14.93 -13.55
C VAL A 229 4.87 14.54 -13.92
N ARG A 230 5.77 15.55 -14.13
CA ARG A 230 7.18 15.31 -14.43
C ARG A 230 7.91 14.55 -13.34
N GLN A 231 7.68 14.92 -12.07
CA GLN A 231 8.27 14.21 -10.93
C GLN A 231 7.76 12.78 -10.83
N ILE A 232 6.43 12.57 -10.98
CA ILE A 232 5.83 11.24 -10.98
C ILE A 232 6.42 10.37 -12.08
N VAL A 233 6.49 10.88 -13.31
CA VAL A 233 7.06 10.16 -14.45
C VAL A 233 8.53 9.80 -14.23
N GLY A 234 9.32 10.72 -13.67
CA GLY A 234 10.71 10.45 -13.29
C GLY A 234 10.81 9.33 -12.27
N THR A 235 10.02 9.43 -11.18
CA THR A 235 9.97 8.40 -10.13
C THR A 235 9.57 7.02 -10.68
N LEU A 236 8.55 6.95 -11.52
CA LEU A 236 8.11 5.70 -12.14
C LEU A 236 9.17 5.12 -13.09
N ALA A 237 9.89 5.97 -13.82
CA ALA A 237 10.98 5.53 -14.69
C ALA A 237 12.17 4.98 -13.88
N ASP A 238 12.55 5.64 -12.79
CA ASP A 238 13.62 5.19 -11.90
C ASP A 238 13.27 3.86 -11.22
N GLN A 239 12.01 3.68 -10.82
CA GLN A 239 11.50 2.47 -10.18
C GLN A 239 11.30 1.29 -11.15
N ALA A 240 11.40 1.50 -12.46
CA ALA A 240 11.26 0.43 -13.45
C ALA A 240 12.36 -0.65 -13.30
N ASP A 241 13.52 -0.29 -12.75
CA ASP A 241 14.57 -1.20 -12.27
C ASP A 241 14.71 -1.06 -10.75
N PRO A 242 13.95 -1.84 -9.95
CA PRO A 242 13.95 -1.69 -8.50
C PRO A 242 15.32 -1.89 -7.84
N ALA A 243 16.16 -2.75 -8.38
CA ALA A 243 17.49 -3.00 -7.81
C ALA A 243 18.44 -1.81 -7.99
N ALA A 244 18.48 -1.23 -9.19
CA ALA A 244 19.25 -0.02 -9.45
C ALA A 244 18.68 1.17 -8.65
N TYR A 245 17.37 1.27 -8.57
CA TYR A 245 16.70 2.33 -7.82
C TYR A 245 17.05 2.30 -6.33
N VAL A 246 16.96 1.14 -5.66
CA VAL A 246 17.34 1.00 -4.25
C VAL A 246 18.78 1.44 -4.00
N GLN A 247 19.72 1.09 -4.88
CA GLN A 247 21.11 1.50 -4.75
C GLN A 247 21.33 3.03 -4.89
N SER A 248 20.38 3.72 -5.50
CA SER A 248 20.42 5.19 -5.64
C SER A 248 19.88 5.93 -4.43
N LEU A 249 19.16 5.26 -3.53
CA LEU A 249 18.55 5.87 -2.35
C LEU A 249 19.61 6.25 -1.31
N SER A 250 19.36 7.35 -0.60
CA SER A 250 20.26 7.87 0.44
C SER A 250 20.06 7.22 1.81
N PHE A 251 19.15 6.28 1.95
CA PHE A 251 18.82 5.57 3.19
C PHE A 251 18.74 4.06 2.93
N PRO A 252 19.02 3.23 3.95
CA PRO A 252 18.94 1.78 3.82
C PRO A 252 17.47 1.32 3.73
N VAL A 253 17.24 0.31 2.88
CA VAL A 253 15.93 -0.31 2.63
C VAL A 253 16.02 -1.78 3.03
N ASP A 254 15.09 -2.26 3.84
CA ASP A 254 15.02 -3.65 4.28
C ASP A 254 14.20 -4.53 3.32
N TYR A 255 13.13 -3.96 2.72
CA TYR A 255 12.25 -4.65 1.80
C TYR A 255 11.98 -3.84 0.54
N VAL A 256 11.88 -4.54 -0.58
CA VAL A 256 11.26 -4.02 -1.80
C VAL A 256 9.94 -4.76 -2.03
N SER A 257 8.84 -4.05 -1.91
CA SER A 257 7.50 -4.59 -2.09
C SER A 257 6.96 -4.17 -3.46
N CYS A 258 7.05 -5.10 -4.40
CA CYS A 258 6.72 -4.87 -5.81
C CYS A 258 5.33 -5.37 -6.16
N GLU A 259 4.69 -4.66 -7.08
CA GLU A 259 3.60 -5.25 -7.86
C GLU A 259 4.15 -6.44 -8.66
N TYR A 260 3.48 -7.60 -8.55
CA TYR A 260 4.05 -8.90 -8.94
C TYR A 260 4.33 -9.07 -10.45
N HIS A 261 3.68 -8.32 -11.34
CA HIS A 261 3.98 -8.37 -12.78
C HIS A 261 5.41 -7.95 -13.10
N THR A 262 6.04 -7.17 -12.22
CA THR A 262 7.46 -6.79 -12.34
C THR A 262 8.36 -8.03 -12.37
N ALA A 263 8.04 -9.07 -11.57
CA ALA A 263 8.79 -10.32 -11.55
C ALA A 263 8.63 -11.13 -12.84
N PHE A 264 7.49 -11.04 -13.52
CA PHE A 264 7.28 -11.72 -14.80
C PHE A 264 8.08 -11.11 -15.94
N GLN A 265 8.39 -9.82 -15.84
CA GLN A 265 9.26 -9.13 -16.81
C GLN A 265 10.74 -9.26 -16.47
N ASN A 266 11.07 -9.37 -15.19
CA ASN A 266 12.43 -9.58 -14.70
C ASN A 266 12.48 -10.78 -13.73
N PRO A 267 12.60 -12.03 -14.21
CA PRO A 267 12.68 -13.22 -13.35
C PRO A 267 13.87 -13.23 -12.39
N GLU A 268 14.92 -12.43 -12.68
CA GLU A 268 16.10 -12.30 -11.80
C GLU A 268 15.91 -11.25 -10.70
N LEU A 269 14.77 -10.58 -10.64
CA LEU A 269 14.51 -9.47 -9.70
C LEU A 269 14.81 -9.85 -8.24
N VAL A 270 14.32 -11.03 -7.80
CA VAL A 270 14.51 -11.48 -6.42
C VAL A 270 15.99 -11.70 -6.13
N ASN A 271 16.71 -12.37 -7.02
CA ASN A 271 18.15 -12.59 -6.88
C ASN A 271 18.94 -11.28 -6.86
N GLN A 272 18.57 -10.33 -7.71
CA GLN A 272 19.20 -9.01 -7.78
C GLN A 272 19.01 -8.23 -6.48
N LEU A 273 17.80 -8.23 -5.92
CA LEU A 273 17.49 -7.56 -4.66
C LEU A 273 18.15 -8.25 -3.45
N HIS A 274 18.13 -9.58 -3.40
CA HIS A 274 18.85 -10.34 -2.36
C HIS A 274 20.37 -10.07 -2.40
N ALA A 275 20.96 -9.94 -3.60
CA ALA A 275 22.38 -9.64 -3.74
C ALA A 275 22.80 -8.29 -3.14
N ILE A 276 21.86 -7.34 -3.02
CA ILE A 276 22.10 -6.04 -2.37
C ILE A 276 21.55 -5.98 -0.93
N GLY A 277 21.11 -7.13 -0.38
CA GLY A 277 20.66 -7.26 1.00
C GLY A 277 19.21 -6.88 1.28
N CYS A 278 18.40 -6.67 0.24
CA CYS A 278 16.97 -6.38 0.38
C CYS A 278 16.13 -7.64 0.29
N LYS A 279 15.15 -7.79 1.15
CA LYS A 279 14.08 -8.78 1.03
C LYS A 279 13.03 -8.34 0.03
N VAL A 280 12.28 -9.32 -0.51
CA VAL A 280 11.31 -9.08 -1.57
C VAL A 280 9.92 -9.52 -1.14
N ALA A 281 8.96 -8.61 -1.24
CA ALA A 281 7.55 -8.88 -1.10
C ALA A 281 6.82 -8.65 -2.45
N PHE A 282 5.81 -9.46 -2.73
CA PHE A 282 4.92 -9.25 -3.87
C PHE A 282 3.48 -9.02 -3.43
N TRP A 283 2.82 -8.04 -4.06
CA TRP A 283 1.43 -7.67 -3.84
C TRP A 283 0.66 -7.49 -5.17
N THR A 284 -0.66 -7.68 -5.25
CA THR A 284 -1.46 -8.44 -4.29
C THR A 284 -1.66 -9.83 -4.86
N VAL A 285 -1.16 -10.86 -4.17
CA VAL A 285 -1.08 -12.24 -4.65
C VAL A 285 -2.34 -13.01 -4.27
N ASN A 286 -3.32 -13.07 -5.17
CA ASN A 286 -4.68 -13.52 -4.88
C ASN A 286 -5.12 -14.78 -5.63
N THR A 287 -4.22 -15.41 -6.39
CA THR A 287 -4.57 -16.62 -7.16
C THR A 287 -3.48 -17.69 -7.12
N LYS A 288 -3.90 -18.96 -7.17
CA LYS A 288 -3.00 -20.12 -7.22
C LYS A 288 -1.97 -20.04 -8.35
N ASN A 289 -2.38 -19.56 -9.53
CA ASN A 289 -1.48 -19.48 -10.68
C ASN A 289 -0.36 -18.45 -10.47
N VAL A 290 -0.67 -17.32 -9.83
CA VAL A 290 0.33 -16.31 -9.49
C VAL A 290 1.30 -16.87 -8.45
N VAL A 291 0.82 -17.55 -7.39
CA VAL A 291 1.68 -18.23 -6.40
C VAL A 291 2.63 -19.20 -7.09
N ARG A 292 2.14 -20.10 -7.95
CA ARG A 292 2.96 -21.06 -8.70
C ARG A 292 4.04 -20.41 -9.55
N SER A 293 3.75 -19.24 -10.10
CA SER A 293 4.72 -18.53 -10.94
C SER A 293 5.78 -17.79 -10.14
N LEU A 294 5.43 -17.29 -8.96
CA LEU A 294 6.31 -16.49 -8.12
C LEU A 294 7.15 -17.32 -7.13
N LEU A 295 6.59 -18.41 -6.61
CA LEU A 295 7.24 -19.22 -5.58
C LEU A 295 8.64 -19.72 -5.98
N PRO A 296 8.88 -20.18 -7.23
CA PRO A 296 10.20 -20.61 -7.68
C PRO A 296 11.26 -19.50 -7.72
N LEU A 297 10.83 -18.22 -7.71
CA LEU A 297 11.72 -17.06 -7.68
C LEU A 297 12.30 -16.82 -6.28
N GLY A 298 11.72 -17.43 -5.23
CA GLY A 298 12.18 -17.33 -3.84
C GLY A 298 11.87 -16.00 -3.15
N PRO A 299 10.64 -15.44 -3.27
CA PRO A 299 10.28 -14.22 -2.53
C PRO A 299 10.26 -14.46 -1.01
N ASP A 300 10.46 -13.41 -0.23
CA ASP A 300 10.41 -13.48 1.23
C ASP A 300 8.99 -13.30 1.79
N CYS A 301 8.09 -12.69 1.01
CA CYS A 301 6.76 -12.36 1.48
C CYS A 301 5.74 -12.30 0.34
N PHE A 302 4.52 -12.75 0.64
CA PHE A 302 3.32 -12.50 -0.16
C PHE A 302 2.34 -11.64 0.64
N VAL A 303 1.93 -10.52 0.05
CA VAL A 303 0.81 -9.71 0.53
C VAL A 303 -0.44 -10.14 -0.23
N THR A 304 -1.51 -10.52 0.47
CA THR A 304 -2.68 -11.21 -0.13
C THR A 304 -4.00 -10.84 0.54
N ASP A 305 -5.08 -10.81 -0.26
CA ASP A 305 -6.46 -10.78 0.25
C ASP A 305 -6.98 -12.18 0.62
N ARG A 306 -6.17 -13.23 0.38
CA ARG A 306 -6.57 -14.64 0.55
C ARG A 306 -5.69 -15.40 1.54
N PRO A 307 -5.56 -14.88 2.81
CA PRO A 307 -4.79 -15.57 3.83
C PRO A 307 -5.30 -16.99 4.12
N ASP A 308 -6.59 -17.26 3.86
CA ASP A 308 -7.23 -18.57 3.97
C ASP A 308 -6.69 -19.62 2.99
N SER A 309 -6.28 -19.20 1.81
CA SER A 309 -6.00 -20.11 0.70
C SER A 309 -4.52 -20.18 0.34
N ILE A 310 -3.76 -19.13 0.61
CA ILE A 310 -2.41 -18.99 0.04
C ILE A 310 -1.44 -20.08 0.51
N ARG A 311 -1.51 -20.52 1.78
CA ARG A 311 -0.66 -21.62 2.29
C ARG A 311 -0.95 -22.94 1.58
N VAL A 312 -2.23 -23.21 1.30
CA VAL A 312 -2.62 -24.39 0.52
C VAL A 312 -2.03 -24.31 -0.90
N TRP A 313 -2.08 -23.14 -1.54
CA TRP A 313 -1.53 -22.95 -2.88
C TRP A 313 0.01 -23.08 -2.91
N ILE A 314 0.69 -22.64 -1.84
CA ILE A 314 2.16 -22.82 -1.67
C ILE A 314 2.47 -24.30 -1.55
N ALA A 315 1.81 -25.03 -0.64
CA ALA A 315 2.04 -26.46 -0.43
C ALA A 315 1.75 -27.30 -1.72
N GLU A 316 0.72 -26.93 -2.46
CA GLU A 316 0.40 -27.58 -3.74
C GLU A 316 1.46 -27.28 -4.82
N ALA A 317 2.00 -26.05 -4.85
CA ALA A 317 3.05 -25.68 -5.80
C ALA A 317 4.40 -26.34 -5.48
N GLU A 318 4.69 -26.60 -4.21
CA GLU A 318 5.91 -27.33 -3.79
C GLU A 318 5.84 -28.84 -4.07
N ALA A 319 4.63 -29.38 -4.20
CA ALA A 319 4.41 -30.80 -4.46
C ALA A 319 4.46 -31.17 -5.96
N GLU A 320 4.47 -30.21 -6.86
CA GLU A 320 4.54 -30.35 -8.33
C GLU A 320 5.98 -30.31 -8.84
#